data_9805488885646704e78e02398a292201
#
_entry.id   9805488885646704e78e02398a292201
#
_cell.length_a   1.000
_cell.length_b   1.000
_cell.length_c   1.000
_cell.angle_alpha   90.00
_cell.angle_beta   90.00
_cell.angle_gamma   90.00
#
_symmetry.space_group_name_H-M   'P 1'
#
loop_
_entity.id
_entity.type
_entity.pdbx_description
1 polymer ?
#
loop_
_entity_poly.entity_id
_entity_poly.type
_entity_poly.pdbx_seq_one_letter_code
_entity_poly.pdbx_strand_id
1 'polypeptide(L)'
;MEIQNNTIDKLADGVNIKFTVDAALLSELGERLVGKPYIALGELVKNSYDADATNVVIRFGNDRIEIIDNGHGMDFEEFESFWMRVGSQHKQQQRYSRNFQRPMTGSKGIGRLAVQFLAKEISMRTVSEKNLNSEIQVYVNWAEAHKAGELTEAFAKYKTSIFN
;
A
#
# COMPACT_ATOMS: atom_id res chain seq x y z
N MET A 1 -25.76 15.56 35.39
CA MET A 1 -24.83 14.46 35.53
C MET A 1 -23.46 15.02 35.08
N GLU A 2 -22.74 15.59 36.04
CA GLU A 2 -21.42 16.15 35.80
C GLU A 2 -20.46 14.99 35.56
N ILE A 3 -19.93 14.89 34.37
CA ILE A 3 -18.75 14.07 34.10
C ILE A 3 -17.58 14.81 34.72
N GLN A 4 -17.20 14.41 35.93
CA GLN A 4 -15.95 14.82 36.50
C GLN A 4 -14.86 14.35 35.53
N ASN A 5 -14.23 15.29 34.83
CA ASN A 5 -12.93 15.11 34.22
C ASN A 5 -11.91 14.84 35.33
N ASN A 6 -11.93 13.63 35.88
CA ASN A 6 -10.75 13.11 36.55
C ASN A 6 -9.68 13.00 35.47
N THR A 7 -8.90 14.04 35.36
CA THR A 7 -7.57 13.94 34.77
C THR A 7 -6.89 12.83 35.57
N ILE A 8 -6.88 11.60 35.01
CA ILE A 8 -6.03 10.51 35.46
C ILE A 8 -4.68 11.16 35.44
N ASP A 9 -4.13 11.41 36.61
CA ASP A 9 -2.80 11.97 36.79
C ASP A 9 -1.90 11.08 35.94
N LYS A 10 -1.43 11.65 34.82
CA LYS A 10 -0.72 10.88 33.80
C LYS A 10 0.37 10.19 34.58
N LEU A 11 0.30 8.86 34.71
CA LEU A 11 1.20 8.03 35.49
C LEU A 11 2.64 8.51 35.28
N ALA A 12 3.08 9.46 36.10
CA ALA A 12 4.37 10.11 35.93
C ALA A 12 5.52 9.10 36.00
N ASP A 13 5.29 8.00 36.74
CA ASP A 13 6.20 6.87 36.90
C ASP A 13 5.77 5.62 36.11
N GLY A 14 4.82 5.77 35.18
CA GLY A 14 4.29 4.67 34.40
C GLY A 14 5.24 4.21 33.29
N VAL A 15 5.31 2.90 33.07
CA VAL A 15 6.04 2.29 31.94
C VAL A 15 5.16 2.33 30.70
N ASN A 16 5.68 2.82 29.58
CA ASN A 16 4.98 2.81 28.32
C ASN A 16 4.83 1.36 27.79
N ILE A 17 3.60 0.96 27.50
CA ILE A 17 3.29 -0.28 26.82
C ILE A 17 2.88 0.07 25.38
N LYS A 18 3.52 -0.55 24.39
CA LYS A 18 3.21 -0.33 22.98
C LYS A 18 1.98 -1.15 22.58
N PHE A 19 1.12 -0.57 21.75
CA PHE A 19 0.13 -1.37 21.03
C PHE A 19 0.86 -2.21 19.98
N THR A 20 0.51 -3.49 19.91
CA THR A 20 0.92 -4.40 18.83
C THR A 20 -0.29 -4.70 17.96
N VAL A 21 -0.04 -5.04 16.70
CA VAL A 21 -1.08 -5.34 15.72
C VAL A 21 -0.77 -6.69 15.08
N ASP A 22 -1.72 -7.61 15.16
CA ASP A 22 -1.63 -8.92 14.55
C ASP A 22 -1.61 -8.81 13.02
N ALA A 23 -0.76 -9.60 12.36
CA ALA A 23 -0.65 -9.64 10.90
C ALA A 23 -1.96 -10.11 10.22
N ALA A 24 -2.81 -10.85 10.91
CA ALA A 24 -4.14 -11.23 10.44
C ALA A 24 -5.03 -10.01 10.10
N LEU A 25 -4.76 -8.84 10.70
CA LEU A 25 -5.46 -7.60 10.36
C LEU A 25 -5.31 -7.22 8.87
N LEU A 26 -4.21 -7.61 8.22
CA LEU A 26 -4.06 -7.39 6.76
C LEU A 26 -5.15 -8.10 5.97
N SER A 27 -5.48 -9.36 6.35
CA SER A 27 -6.55 -10.12 5.72
C SER A 27 -7.92 -9.53 6.02
N GLU A 28 -8.21 -9.24 7.30
CA GLU A 28 -9.50 -8.69 7.71
C GLU A 28 -9.79 -7.32 7.06
N LEU A 29 -8.81 -6.43 7.01
CA LEU A 29 -8.95 -5.15 6.33
C LEU A 29 -9.21 -5.35 4.85
N GLY A 30 -8.52 -6.27 4.20
CA GLY A 30 -8.77 -6.62 2.83
C GLY A 30 -10.22 -7.09 2.64
N GLU A 31 -10.67 -8.11 3.36
CA GLU A 31 -12.03 -8.68 3.25
C GLU A 31 -13.13 -7.67 3.46
N ARG A 32 -13.05 -6.87 4.51
CA ARG A 32 -14.07 -5.87 4.84
C ARG A 32 -14.15 -4.71 3.85
N LEU A 33 -13.02 -4.35 3.24
CA LEU A 33 -12.93 -3.13 2.44
C LEU A 33 -13.11 -3.36 0.95
N VAL A 34 -12.83 -4.57 0.48
CA VAL A 34 -12.83 -4.86 -0.95
C VAL A 34 -13.84 -5.93 -1.32
N GLY A 35 -13.93 -7.02 -0.57
CA GLY A 35 -14.97 -8.06 -0.69
C GLY A 35 -15.11 -8.75 -2.05
N LYS A 36 -14.61 -8.15 -3.15
CA LYS A 36 -14.78 -8.69 -4.51
C LYS A 36 -13.58 -8.39 -5.40
N PRO A 37 -13.10 -9.37 -6.21
CA PRO A 37 -11.90 -9.22 -7.04
C PRO A 37 -11.94 -8.02 -8.00
N TYR A 38 -13.10 -7.71 -8.60
CA TYR A 38 -13.20 -6.59 -9.53
C TYR A 38 -13.03 -5.22 -8.85
N ILE A 39 -13.38 -5.10 -7.56
CA ILE A 39 -13.11 -3.89 -6.79
C ILE A 39 -11.61 -3.74 -6.58
N ALA A 40 -10.91 -4.85 -6.27
CA ALA A 40 -9.46 -4.87 -6.15
C ALA A 40 -8.78 -4.40 -7.44
N LEU A 41 -9.23 -4.90 -8.58
CA LEU A 41 -8.73 -4.47 -9.87
C LEU A 41 -8.99 -2.97 -10.11
N GLY A 42 -10.18 -2.48 -9.77
CA GLY A 42 -10.52 -1.06 -9.86
C GLY A 42 -9.62 -0.17 -8.98
N GLU A 43 -9.26 -0.63 -7.79
CA GLU A 43 -8.33 0.10 -6.90
C GLU A 43 -6.91 0.18 -7.50
N LEU A 44 -6.43 -0.86 -8.20
CA LEU A 44 -5.15 -0.81 -8.89
C LEU A 44 -5.16 0.18 -10.06
N VAL A 45 -6.23 0.20 -10.86
CA VAL A 45 -6.39 1.20 -11.93
C VAL A 45 -6.44 2.62 -11.37
N LYS A 46 -7.13 2.84 -10.24
CA LYS A 46 -7.13 4.12 -9.55
C LYS A 46 -5.73 4.54 -9.08
N ASN A 47 -4.92 3.58 -8.60
CA ASN A 47 -3.55 3.88 -8.23
C ASN A 47 -2.72 4.35 -9.44
N SER A 48 -2.88 3.71 -10.60
CA SER A 48 -2.25 4.16 -11.85
C SER A 48 -2.74 5.57 -12.26
N TYR A 49 -4.04 5.85 -12.13
CA TYR A 49 -4.59 7.20 -12.38
C TYR A 49 -3.99 8.25 -11.42
N ASP A 50 -3.90 7.92 -10.14
CA ASP A 50 -3.30 8.79 -9.11
C ASP A 50 -1.79 9.02 -9.35
N ALA A 51 -1.11 8.07 -10.02
CA ALA A 51 0.27 8.17 -10.46
C ALA A 51 0.44 8.89 -11.81
N ASP A 52 -0.58 9.60 -12.28
CA ASP A 52 -0.57 10.33 -13.55
C ASP A 52 -0.42 9.47 -14.81
N ALA A 53 -0.72 8.19 -14.73
CA ALA A 53 -0.72 7.34 -15.91
C ALA A 53 -1.71 7.85 -16.99
N THR A 54 -1.28 7.84 -18.23
CA THR A 54 -2.12 8.12 -19.40
C THR A 54 -2.57 6.85 -20.09
N ASN A 55 -1.93 5.72 -19.75
CA ASN A 55 -2.26 4.41 -20.28
C ASN A 55 -2.13 3.35 -19.17
N VAL A 56 -3.13 2.47 -19.09
CA VAL A 56 -3.11 1.29 -18.24
C VAL A 56 -3.50 0.09 -19.08
N VAL A 57 -2.63 -0.90 -19.15
CA VAL A 57 -2.88 -2.17 -19.87
C VAL A 57 -3.10 -3.28 -18.86
N ILE A 58 -4.22 -3.98 -18.98
CA ILE A 58 -4.54 -5.15 -18.16
C ILE A 58 -4.52 -6.37 -19.06
N ARG A 59 -3.72 -7.37 -18.71
CA ARG A 59 -3.64 -8.64 -19.41
C ARG A 59 -4.06 -9.77 -18.49
N PHE A 60 -4.99 -10.56 -18.92
CA PHE A 60 -5.43 -11.77 -18.22
C PHE A 60 -4.74 -12.99 -18.86
N GLY A 61 -3.86 -13.64 -18.10
CA GLY A 61 -3.26 -14.92 -18.44
C GLY A 61 -3.98 -16.07 -17.75
N ASN A 62 -3.49 -17.30 -17.93
CA ASN A 62 -4.08 -18.49 -17.32
C ASN A 62 -3.83 -18.52 -15.79
N ASP A 63 -2.69 -18.04 -15.36
CA ASP A 63 -2.19 -18.14 -13.98
C ASP A 63 -1.86 -16.78 -13.36
N ARG A 64 -1.98 -15.70 -14.11
CA ARG A 64 -1.60 -14.35 -13.66
C ARG A 64 -2.43 -13.25 -14.31
N ILE A 65 -2.49 -12.12 -13.61
CA ILE A 65 -2.98 -10.84 -14.13
C ILE A 65 -1.80 -9.89 -14.16
N GLU A 66 -1.57 -9.25 -15.30
CA GLU A 66 -0.55 -8.20 -15.45
C GLU A 66 -1.26 -6.85 -15.55
N ILE A 67 -0.80 -5.88 -14.77
CA ILE A 67 -1.26 -4.50 -14.82
C ILE A 67 -0.03 -3.64 -15.06
N ILE A 68 -0.02 -2.95 -16.17
CA ILE A 68 1.11 -2.15 -16.64
C ILE A 68 0.61 -0.73 -16.86
N ASP A 69 1.26 0.22 -16.25
CA ASP A 69 0.98 1.64 -16.45
C ASP A 69 2.25 2.42 -16.82
N ASN A 70 2.04 3.63 -17.32
CA ASN A 70 3.08 4.60 -17.63
C ASN A 70 3.05 5.81 -16.71
N GLY A 71 2.66 5.63 -15.45
CA GLY A 71 2.68 6.66 -14.43
C GLY A 71 4.11 7.04 -13.99
N HIS A 72 4.21 7.99 -13.06
CA HIS A 72 5.50 8.51 -12.57
C HIS A 72 6.36 7.50 -11.79
N GLY A 73 5.83 6.33 -11.47
CA GLY A 73 6.51 5.30 -10.68
C GLY A 73 6.82 5.74 -9.25
N MET A 74 7.68 4.97 -8.58
CA MET A 74 8.11 5.22 -7.21
C MET A 74 9.61 4.99 -7.07
N ASP A 75 10.30 5.86 -6.32
CA ASP A 75 11.60 5.56 -5.76
C ASP A 75 11.47 4.72 -4.48
N PHE A 76 12.59 4.33 -3.88
CA PHE A 76 12.56 3.47 -2.69
C PHE A 76 11.89 4.14 -1.49
N GLU A 77 12.13 5.42 -1.26
CA GLU A 77 11.53 6.16 -0.14
C GLU A 77 10.02 6.30 -0.31
N GLU A 78 9.56 6.55 -1.54
CA GLU A 78 8.14 6.58 -1.89
C GLU A 78 7.50 5.20 -1.74
N PHE A 79 8.19 4.15 -2.20
CA PHE A 79 7.72 2.78 -2.03
C PHE A 79 7.54 2.42 -0.56
N GLU A 80 8.56 2.65 0.27
CA GLU A 80 8.51 2.37 1.71
C GLU A 80 7.44 3.19 2.42
N SER A 81 7.41 4.51 2.18
CA SER A 81 6.51 5.43 2.88
C SER A 81 5.06 5.33 2.43
N PHE A 82 4.81 5.02 1.15
CA PHE A 82 3.48 5.05 0.57
C PHE A 82 2.93 3.66 0.30
N TRP A 83 3.72 2.74 -0.21
CA TRP A 83 3.24 1.42 -0.57
C TRP A 83 3.30 0.42 0.60
N MET A 84 4.36 0.40 1.36
CA MET A 84 4.51 -0.50 2.52
C MET A 84 3.73 -0.06 3.76
N ARG A 85 3.43 1.22 3.88
CA ARG A 85 2.75 1.75 5.07
C ARG A 85 1.24 1.65 4.97
N VAL A 86 0.64 0.70 5.70
CA VAL A 86 -0.82 0.51 5.77
C VAL A 86 -1.49 1.67 6.52
N GLY A 87 -2.62 2.17 5.99
CA GLY A 87 -3.40 3.22 6.65
C GLY A 87 -2.76 4.61 6.61
N SER A 88 -1.80 4.86 5.71
CA SER A 88 -1.17 6.18 5.60
C SER A 88 -2.18 7.24 5.16
N GLN A 89 -2.13 8.41 5.80
CA GLN A 89 -2.96 9.57 5.46
C GLN A 89 -2.35 10.44 4.35
N HIS A 90 -1.28 9.98 3.70
CA HIS A 90 -0.56 10.76 2.68
C HIS A 90 -1.50 11.26 1.57
N LYS A 91 -2.34 10.39 1.01
CA LYS A 91 -3.32 10.77 -0.01
C LYS A 91 -4.42 11.73 0.48
N GLN A 92 -4.66 11.82 1.79
CA GLN A 92 -5.58 12.83 2.36
C GLN A 92 -4.97 14.23 2.38
N GLN A 93 -3.65 14.31 2.50
CA GLN A 93 -2.91 15.57 2.48
C GLN A 93 -2.64 16.04 1.04
N GLN A 94 -2.40 15.12 0.13
CA GLN A 94 -2.17 15.39 -1.29
C GLN A 94 -3.49 15.23 -2.07
N ARG A 95 -4.15 16.34 -2.34
CA ARG A 95 -5.46 16.36 -3.01
C ARG A 95 -5.39 16.15 -4.53
N TYR A 96 -4.24 16.43 -5.12
CA TYR A 96 -4.02 16.40 -6.57
C TYR A 96 -2.77 15.58 -6.91
N SER A 97 -2.80 14.95 -8.08
CA SER A 97 -1.66 14.22 -8.63
C SER A 97 -0.50 15.16 -8.98
N ARG A 98 0.70 14.60 -9.10
CA ARG A 98 1.96 15.35 -9.22
C ARG A 98 2.04 16.18 -10.49
N ASN A 99 1.81 15.55 -11.65
CA ASN A 99 2.10 16.13 -12.95
C ASN A 99 0.85 16.75 -13.61
N PHE A 100 -0.28 16.03 -13.59
CA PHE A 100 -1.51 16.47 -14.28
C PHE A 100 -2.51 17.18 -13.38
N GLN A 101 -2.21 17.30 -12.08
CA GLN A 101 -3.11 17.94 -11.11
C GLN A 101 -4.52 17.33 -11.12
N ARG A 102 -4.59 16.02 -11.31
CA ARG A 102 -5.84 15.27 -11.25
C ARG A 102 -6.30 15.13 -9.79
N PRO A 103 -7.59 15.26 -9.48
CA PRO A 103 -8.08 14.93 -8.14
C PRO A 103 -7.74 13.49 -7.78
N MET A 104 -7.08 13.28 -6.62
CA MET A 104 -6.72 11.95 -6.14
C MET A 104 -7.95 11.14 -5.81
N THR A 105 -7.99 9.90 -6.23
CA THR A 105 -9.14 8.99 -6.05
C THR A 105 -9.05 8.14 -4.79
N GLY A 106 -7.82 7.85 -4.32
CA GLY A 106 -7.58 7.04 -3.14
C GLY A 106 -7.51 7.89 -1.87
N SER A 107 -8.39 7.63 -0.88
CA SER A 107 -8.41 8.39 0.38
C SER A 107 -7.91 7.62 1.60
N LYS A 108 -7.93 6.29 1.59
CA LYS A 108 -7.76 5.48 2.81
C LYS A 108 -6.39 4.78 2.94
N GLY A 109 -5.57 4.76 1.88
CA GLY A 109 -4.25 4.11 1.89
C GLY A 109 -4.27 2.58 2.08
N ILE A 110 -5.40 1.94 1.81
CA ILE A 110 -5.65 0.51 2.04
C ILE A 110 -5.94 -0.27 0.75
N GLY A 111 -6.18 0.42 -0.39
CA GLY A 111 -6.53 -0.20 -1.67
C GLY A 111 -5.48 -1.22 -2.15
N ARG A 112 -4.21 -1.03 -1.76
CA ARG A 112 -3.13 -1.98 -2.06
C ARG A 112 -3.31 -3.35 -1.40
N LEU A 113 -3.97 -3.42 -0.23
CA LEU A 113 -4.27 -4.68 0.44
C LEU A 113 -5.32 -5.49 -0.33
N ALA A 114 -6.09 -4.82 -1.20
CA ALA A 114 -7.05 -5.47 -2.06
C ALA A 114 -6.43 -6.48 -3.01
N VAL A 115 -5.15 -6.33 -3.34
CA VAL A 115 -4.44 -7.22 -4.28
C VAL A 115 -4.39 -8.67 -3.78
N GLN A 116 -4.41 -8.92 -2.48
CA GLN A 116 -4.48 -10.27 -1.91
C GLN A 116 -5.73 -11.07 -2.38
N PHE A 117 -6.80 -10.38 -2.85
CA PHE A 117 -7.98 -11.02 -3.44
C PHE A 117 -7.80 -11.40 -4.91
N LEU A 118 -6.82 -10.82 -5.57
CA LEU A 118 -6.50 -11.12 -6.96
C LEU A 118 -5.47 -12.22 -7.08
N ALA A 119 -4.49 -12.26 -6.17
CA ALA A 119 -3.36 -13.16 -6.24
C ALA A 119 -2.80 -13.49 -4.86
N LYS A 120 -2.24 -14.71 -4.72
CA LYS A 120 -1.50 -15.14 -3.53
C LYS A 120 -0.13 -14.48 -3.42
N GLU A 121 0.41 -14.07 -4.54
CA GLU A 121 1.74 -13.48 -4.69
C GLU A 121 1.68 -12.26 -5.59
N ILE A 122 2.54 -11.29 -5.34
CA ILE A 122 2.73 -10.12 -6.17
C ILE A 122 4.19 -10.02 -6.56
N SER A 123 4.44 -9.81 -7.85
CA SER A 123 5.69 -9.29 -8.36
C SER A 123 5.44 -7.89 -8.93
N MET A 124 6.04 -6.89 -8.37
CA MET A 124 5.91 -5.49 -8.81
C MET A 124 7.25 -4.98 -9.29
N ARG A 125 7.22 -4.19 -10.36
CA ARG A 125 8.39 -3.46 -10.89
C ARG A 125 7.99 -2.00 -11.01
N THR A 126 8.87 -1.11 -10.58
CA THR A 126 8.64 0.33 -10.68
C THR A 126 9.93 1.07 -11.00
N VAL A 127 9.84 2.05 -11.90
CA VAL A 127 10.90 2.98 -12.27
C VAL A 127 10.38 4.37 -11.97
N SER A 128 11.07 5.11 -11.11
CA SER A 128 10.69 6.47 -10.77
C SER A 128 11.07 7.45 -11.88
N GLU A 129 10.18 8.40 -12.18
CA GLU A 129 10.51 9.53 -13.07
C GLU A 129 11.71 10.36 -12.59
N LYS A 130 12.01 10.31 -11.28
CA LYS A 130 13.18 11.00 -10.70
C LYS A 130 14.50 10.31 -11.02
N ASN A 131 14.49 9.01 -11.33
CA ASN A 131 15.67 8.22 -11.67
C ASN A 131 15.32 7.08 -12.63
N LEU A 132 15.30 7.39 -13.90
CA LEU A 132 14.97 6.45 -14.99
C LEU A 132 15.97 5.31 -15.16
N ASN A 133 17.15 5.42 -14.57
CA ASN A 133 18.19 4.39 -14.67
C ASN A 133 18.12 3.35 -13.54
N SER A 134 17.14 3.46 -12.64
CA SER A 134 17.00 2.56 -11.51
C SER A 134 15.60 1.96 -11.46
N GLU A 135 15.52 0.65 -11.35
CA GLU A 135 14.29 -0.10 -11.17
C GLU A 135 14.26 -0.72 -9.78
N ILE A 136 13.12 -0.67 -9.12
CA ILE A 136 12.83 -1.42 -7.92
C ILE A 136 11.95 -2.61 -8.30
N GLN A 137 12.37 -3.81 -7.91
CA GLN A 137 11.59 -5.03 -8.02
C GLN A 137 11.20 -5.49 -6.62
N VAL A 138 9.92 -5.77 -6.42
CA VAL A 138 9.34 -6.18 -5.14
C VAL A 138 8.58 -7.47 -5.31
N TYR A 139 8.72 -8.35 -4.34
CA TYR A 139 7.95 -9.58 -4.24
C TYR A 139 7.27 -9.67 -2.89
N VAL A 140 5.99 -9.98 -2.88
CA VAL A 140 5.18 -10.21 -1.69
C VAL A 140 4.49 -11.56 -1.82
N ASN A 141 4.64 -12.41 -0.80
CA ASN A 141 3.83 -13.61 -0.61
C ASN A 141 2.88 -13.37 0.57
N TRP A 142 1.59 -13.30 0.30
CA TRP A 142 0.59 -13.00 1.32
C TRP A 142 0.49 -14.09 2.38
N ALA A 143 0.68 -15.36 2.01
CA ALA A 143 0.65 -16.45 2.97
C ALA A 143 1.82 -16.36 3.97
N GLU A 144 2.99 -15.91 3.54
CA GLU A 144 4.13 -15.64 4.43
C GLU A 144 3.89 -14.40 5.29
N ALA A 145 3.37 -13.33 4.69
CA ALA A 145 3.06 -12.10 5.42
C ALA A 145 2.01 -12.34 6.54
N HIS A 146 1.00 -13.17 6.30
CA HIS A 146 -0.02 -13.51 7.30
C HIS A 146 0.49 -14.45 8.40
N LYS A 147 1.57 -15.22 8.15
CA LYS A 147 2.18 -16.09 9.17
C LYS A 147 3.09 -15.31 10.14
N ALA A 148 3.48 -14.11 9.81
CA ALA A 148 4.13 -13.21 10.75
C ALA A 148 3.18 -13.00 11.94
N GLY A 149 3.64 -13.16 13.16
CA GLY A 149 2.78 -13.01 14.35
C GLY A 149 2.29 -11.58 14.50
N GLU A 150 3.19 -10.59 14.36
CA GLU A 150 2.88 -9.18 14.39
C GLU A 150 2.95 -8.55 12.99
N LEU A 151 2.11 -7.55 12.75
CA LEU A 151 2.12 -6.79 11.48
C LEU A 151 3.49 -6.17 11.18
N THR A 152 4.23 -5.79 12.21
CA THR A 152 5.57 -5.23 12.11
C THR A 152 6.62 -6.24 11.62
N GLU A 153 6.32 -7.54 11.69
CA GLU A 153 7.17 -8.63 11.22
C GLU A 153 6.82 -9.06 9.78
N ALA A 154 5.68 -8.60 9.25
CA ALA A 154 5.32 -8.85 7.87
C ALA A 154 6.24 -8.07 6.92
N PHE A 155 6.77 -8.73 5.91
CA PHE A 155 7.77 -8.16 5.02
C PHE A 155 7.49 -8.45 3.54
N ALA A 156 8.09 -7.62 2.68
CA ALA A 156 8.26 -7.85 1.26
C ALA A 156 9.75 -7.97 0.94
N LYS A 157 10.09 -8.78 -0.05
CA LYS A 157 11.47 -8.84 -0.58
C LYS A 157 11.61 -7.82 -1.70
N TYR A 158 12.70 -7.08 -1.71
CA TYR A 158 12.99 -6.14 -2.81
C TYR A 158 14.44 -6.21 -3.27
N LYS A 159 14.66 -5.78 -4.48
CA LYS A 159 15.99 -5.50 -5.02
C LYS A 159 15.94 -4.27 -5.92
N THR A 160 17.04 -3.57 -6.01
CA THR A 160 17.23 -2.47 -6.96
C THR A 160 18.16 -2.93 -8.08
N SER A 161 17.82 -2.61 -9.32
CA SER A 161 18.64 -2.85 -10.50
C SER A 161 18.92 -1.52 -11.18
N ILE A 162 20.17 -1.31 -11.60
CA ILE A 162 20.60 -0.10 -12.32
C ILE A 162 20.77 -0.50 -13.79
N PHE A 163 20.19 0.29 -14.68
CA PHE A 163 20.38 0.16 -16.13
C PHE A 163 21.57 1.00 -16.55
N ASN A 164 22.49 0.41 -17.30
CA ASN A 164 23.64 1.09 -17.91
C ASN A 164 23.27 1.67 -19.28
#